data_69b0109446fe32d31fd5164a75a8c6ad
#
_entry.id   69b0109446fe32d31fd5164a75a8c6ad
#
_cell.length_a   1.000
_cell.length_b   1.000
_cell.length_c   1.000
_cell.angle_alpha   90.00
_cell.angle_beta   90.00
_cell.angle_gamma   90.00
#
_symmetry.space_group_name_H-M   'P 1'
#
loop_
_entity.id
_entity.type
_entity.pdbx_description
1 polymer ?
#
loop_
_entity_poly.entity_id
_entity_poly.type
_entity_poly.pdbx_seq_one_letter_code
_entity_poly.pdbx_strand_id
1 'polypeptide(L)'
;EFSSYIFGGKHNQNSLAKELLERESNIILFDEFDKPHPVFHSAFYQLFDEGIYVDRNFTVKMKDSVIICTSNYMSEKEIKAALGEPIFSRFDAVIKFEKLNKNAIQKIMENEFERQYSTLDETEKGIVDRCQLRGKIFALVEQLDNARQIRRIIREAFSAILIQELL
;
A
#
# COMPACT_ATOMS: atom_id res chain seq x y z
N GLU A 1 5.37 -9.42 21.32
CA GLU A 1 4.04 -9.17 20.68
C GLU A 1 3.97 -9.71 19.24
N PHE A 2 4.90 -9.37 18.34
CA PHE A 2 4.84 -9.84 16.94
C PHE A 2 4.97 -11.37 16.82
N SER A 3 5.82 -12.01 17.62
CA SER A 3 5.96 -13.46 17.62
C SER A 3 4.67 -14.18 18.01
N SER A 4 3.95 -13.68 19.03
CA SER A 4 2.67 -14.26 19.42
C SER A 4 1.55 -14.02 18.40
N TYR A 5 1.64 -12.94 17.63
CA TYR A 5 0.73 -12.70 16.51
C TYR A 5 0.95 -13.70 15.37
N ILE A 6 2.20 -13.99 15.01
CA ILE A 6 2.53 -14.92 13.91
C ILE A 6 2.37 -16.38 14.34
N PHE A 7 2.94 -16.79 15.47
CA PHE A 7 2.98 -18.20 15.90
C PHE A 7 1.86 -18.61 16.86
N GLY A 8 0.96 -17.68 17.17
CA GLY A 8 -0.07 -17.88 18.17
C GLY A 8 0.40 -17.64 19.60
N GLY A 9 -0.38 -16.89 20.34
CA GLY A 9 -0.19 -16.60 21.75
C GLY A 9 -1.20 -17.32 22.66
N LYS A 10 -1.71 -16.62 23.68
CA LYS A 10 -2.84 -17.10 24.46
C LYS A 10 -4.08 -17.18 23.60
N HIS A 11 -4.98 -18.11 23.89
CA HIS A 11 -6.16 -18.40 23.05
C HIS A 11 -7.10 -17.20 22.81
N ASN A 12 -7.11 -16.24 23.72
CA ASN A 12 -7.90 -15.01 23.62
C ASN A 12 -7.16 -13.83 22.97
N GLN A 13 -5.91 -14.00 22.56
CA GLN A 13 -5.14 -12.97 21.85
C GLN A 13 -5.41 -13.04 20.36
N ASN A 14 -5.36 -11.87 19.71
CA ASN A 14 -5.42 -11.81 18.27
C ASN A 14 -4.17 -12.44 17.64
N SER A 15 -4.35 -13.17 16.56
CA SER A 15 -3.27 -13.79 15.79
C SER A 15 -3.58 -13.71 14.30
N LEU A 16 -2.53 -13.85 13.48
CA LEU A 16 -2.69 -13.89 12.02
C LEU A 16 -3.61 -15.05 11.60
N ALA A 17 -3.48 -16.22 12.23
CA ALA A 17 -4.35 -17.35 11.93
C ALA A 17 -5.82 -17.05 12.20
N LYS A 18 -6.12 -16.34 13.30
CA LYS A 18 -7.49 -15.92 13.60
C LYS A 18 -8.03 -14.93 12.55
N GLU A 19 -7.25 -13.92 12.17
CA GLU A 19 -7.65 -12.98 11.13
C GLU A 19 -7.86 -13.67 9.78
N LEU A 20 -6.98 -14.60 9.40
CA LEU A 20 -7.14 -15.39 8.19
C LEU A 20 -8.37 -16.30 8.23
N LEU A 21 -8.75 -16.78 9.41
CA LEU A 21 -9.96 -17.61 9.61
C LEU A 21 -11.24 -16.76 9.43
N GLU A 22 -11.23 -15.54 9.97
CA GLU A 22 -12.36 -14.59 9.94
C GLU A 22 -12.43 -13.75 8.67
N ARG A 23 -11.52 -13.97 7.69
CA ARG A 23 -11.45 -13.18 6.47
C ARG A 23 -12.73 -13.24 5.63
N GLU A 24 -13.09 -12.13 5.03
CA GLU A 24 -14.22 -12.01 4.08
C GLU A 24 -13.79 -12.16 2.61
N SER A 25 -12.47 -12.16 2.34
CA SER A 25 -11.92 -12.23 0.98
C SER A 25 -10.86 -13.32 0.88
N ASN A 26 -10.74 -13.90 -0.31
CA ASN A 26 -9.64 -14.79 -0.67
C ASN A 26 -8.45 -14.04 -1.30
N ILE A 27 -8.47 -12.70 -1.31
CA ILE A 27 -7.31 -11.88 -1.68
C ILE A 27 -6.69 -11.35 -0.41
N ILE A 28 -5.45 -11.75 -0.13
CA ILE A 28 -4.71 -11.40 1.08
C ILE A 28 -3.50 -10.53 0.68
N LEU A 29 -3.36 -9.40 1.34
CA LEU A 29 -2.22 -8.50 1.15
C LEU A 29 -1.32 -8.53 2.40
N PHE A 30 -0.09 -8.96 2.21
CA PHE A 30 1.00 -8.76 3.18
C PHE A 30 1.82 -7.54 2.73
N ASP A 31 1.45 -6.38 3.26
CA ASP A 31 2.15 -5.14 2.93
C ASP A 31 3.48 -5.06 3.69
N GLU A 32 4.53 -4.58 3.01
CA GLU A 32 5.89 -4.50 3.54
C GLU A 32 6.43 -5.84 4.10
N PHE A 33 6.24 -6.94 3.36
CA PHE A 33 6.65 -8.28 3.76
C PHE A 33 8.17 -8.42 3.98
N ASP A 34 8.94 -7.43 3.53
CA ASP A 34 10.39 -7.31 3.75
C ASP A 34 10.78 -6.80 5.16
N LYS A 35 9.86 -6.21 5.92
CA LYS A 35 10.17 -5.58 7.22
C LYS A 35 10.33 -6.54 8.40
N PRO A 36 9.52 -7.61 8.53
CA PRO A 36 9.69 -8.57 9.62
C PRO A 36 11.07 -9.23 9.59
N HIS A 37 11.56 -9.56 10.78
CA HIS A 37 12.82 -10.31 10.88
C HIS A 37 12.71 -11.66 10.15
N PRO A 38 13.74 -12.11 9.43
CA PRO A 38 13.71 -13.33 8.59
C PRO A 38 13.22 -14.60 9.29
N VAL A 39 13.39 -14.70 10.61
CA VAL A 39 12.90 -15.85 11.40
C VAL A 39 11.39 -16.05 11.26
N PHE A 40 10.63 -14.99 11.01
CA PHE A 40 9.17 -15.06 10.85
C PHE A 40 8.75 -15.59 9.48
N HIS A 41 9.60 -15.50 8.49
CA HIS A 41 9.29 -15.99 7.14
C HIS A 41 9.02 -17.50 7.11
N SER A 42 9.61 -18.27 8.04
CA SER A 42 9.38 -19.70 8.13
C SER A 42 7.90 -20.09 8.41
N ALA A 43 7.14 -19.20 9.06
CA ALA A 43 5.71 -19.41 9.32
C ALA A 43 4.88 -19.43 8.01
N PHE A 44 5.40 -18.89 6.93
CA PHE A 44 4.69 -18.75 5.66
C PHE A 44 5.01 -19.87 4.65
N TYR A 45 5.98 -20.75 4.93
CA TYR A 45 6.34 -21.81 3.98
C TYR A 45 5.15 -22.68 3.60
N GLN A 46 4.43 -23.20 4.60
CA GLN A 46 3.30 -24.08 4.36
C GLN A 46 2.11 -23.32 3.75
N LEU A 47 1.96 -22.03 4.08
CA LEU A 47 0.94 -21.18 3.48
C LEU A 47 1.18 -21.02 1.98
N PHE A 48 2.42 -20.77 1.56
CA PHE A 48 2.77 -20.54 0.16
C PHE A 48 2.83 -21.85 -0.65
N ASP A 49 3.14 -22.99 -0.01
CA ASP A 49 3.18 -24.29 -0.69
C ASP A 49 1.81 -24.95 -0.81
N GLU A 50 1.08 -25.02 0.30
CA GLU A 50 -0.10 -25.88 0.46
C GLU A 50 -1.39 -25.08 0.65
N GLY A 51 -1.26 -23.75 0.81
CA GLY A 51 -2.39 -22.92 1.19
C GLY A 51 -2.89 -23.22 2.61
N ILE A 52 -1.97 -23.56 3.53
CA ILE A 52 -2.31 -23.88 4.93
C ILE A 52 -1.48 -23.00 5.85
N TYR A 53 -2.14 -22.26 6.71
CA TYR A 53 -1.47 -21.50 7.76
C TYR A 53 -1.78 -22.11 9.12
N VAL A 54 -0.73 -22.38 9.89
CA VAL A 54 -0.84 -23.02 11.20
C VAL A 54 -0.17 -22.16 12.26
N ASP A 55 -0.91 -21.80 13.30
CA ASP A 55 -0.34 -21.28 14.53
C ASP A 55 -0.62 -22.25 15.70
N ARG A 56 -0.28 -21.83 16.92
CA ARG A 56 -0.46 -22.64 18.13
C ARG A 56 -1.91 -23.03 18.39
N ASN A 57 -2.87 -22.22 17.94
CA ASN A 57 -4.28 -22.33 18.30
C ASN A 57 -5.17 -22.75 17.13
N PHE A 58 -4.76 -22.42 15.89
CA PHE A 58 -5.61 -22.55 14.71
C PHE A 58 -4.87 -23.18 13.53
N THR A 59 -5.62 -23.89 12.70
CA THR A 59 -5.20 -24.33 11.36
C THR A 59 -6.17 -23.76 10.35
N VAL A 60 -5.67 -22.93 9.45
CA VAL A 60 -6.47 -22.21 8.47
C VAL A 60 -6.14 -22.72 7.06
N LYS A 61 -7.17 -23.15 6.33
CA LYS A 61 -7.03 -23.53 4.94
C LYS A 61 -7.33 -22.33 4.04
N MET A 62 -6.38 -22.03 3.16
CA MET A 62 -6.37 -20.87 2.27
C MET A 62 -6.43 -21.30 0.80
N LYS A 63 -7.05 -22.44 0.54
CA LYS A 63 -7.19 -22.96 -0.84
C LYS A 63 -7.91 -21.91 -1.70
N ASP A 64 -7.49 -21.76 -2.93
CA ASP A 64 -8.03 -20.82 -3.91
C ASP A 64 -7.89 -19.33 -3.52
N SER A 65 -6.87 -19.01 -2.70
CA SER A 65 -6.56 -17.63 -2.33
C SER A 65 -5.46 -17.03 -3.21
N VAL A 66 -5.54 -15.72 -3.41
CA VAL A 66 -4.46 -14.93 -4.02
C VAL A 66 -3.72 -14.20 -2.90
N ILE A 67 -2.44 -14.46 -2.78
CA ILE A 67 -1.59 -13.82 -1.77
C ILE A 67 -0.67 -12.84 -2.48
N ILE A 68 -0.71 -11.59 -2.05
CA ILE A 68 0.10 -10.49 -2.58
C ILE A 68 1.04 -10.04 -1.47
N CYS A 69 2.35 -10.10 -1.75
CA CYS A 69 3.38 -9.56 -0.86
C CYS A 69 3.99 -8.32 -1.50
N THR A 70 3.98 -7.18 -0.81
CA THR A 70 4.70 -5.99 -1.28
C THR A 70 6.05 -5.87 -0.59
N SER A 71 7.02 -5.25 -1.26
CA SER A 71 8.33 -4.94 -0.70
C SER A 71 8.97 -3.74 -1.38
N ASN A 72 10.05 -3.22 -0.79
CA ASN A 72 10.83 -2.13 -1.34
C ASN A 72 12.07 -2.61 -2.12
N TYR A 73 12.20 -3.91 -2.39
CA TYR A 73 13.30 -4.43 -3.18
C TYR A 73 13.20 -4.02 -4.65
N MET A 74 14.33 -3.68 -5.24
CA MET A 74 14.41 -3.18 -6.61
C MET A 74 14.64 -4.28 -7.65
N SER A 75 14.97 -5.48 -7.21
CA SER A 75 15.29 -6.62 -8.10
C SER A 75 14.99 -7.96 -7.43
N GLU A 76 14.75 -8.98 -8.25
CA GLU A 76 14.63 -10.37 -7.78
C GLU A 76 15.87 -10.84 -7.00
N LYS A 77 17.06 -10.35 -7.40
CA LYS A 77 18.30 -10.68 -6.69
C LYS A 77 18.29 -10.18 -5.24
N GLU A 78 17.75 -8.98 -5.02
CA GLU A 78 17.59 -8.43 -3.67
C GLU A 78 16.53 -9.20 -2.88
N ILE A 79 15.40 -9.56 -3.51
CA ILE A 79 14.35 -10.39 -2.89
C ILE A 79 14.95 -11.74 -2.44
N LYS A 80 15.66 -12.41 -3.32
CA LYS A 80 16.33 -13.70 -3.01
C LYS A 80 17.35 -13.57 -1.88
N ALA A 81 18.15 -12.51 -1.89
CA ALA A 81 19.15 -12.27 -0.85
C ALA A 81 18.53 -12.01 0.52
N ALA A 82 17.39 -11.34 0.57
CA ALA A 82 16.73 -10.93 1.81
C ALA A 82 15.75 -11.98 2.36
N LEU A 83 14.91 -12.55 1.51
CA LEU A 83 13.90 -13.54 1.92
C LEU A 83 14.41 -14.98 1.86
N GLY A 84 15.50 -15.20 1.15
CA GLY A 84 16.05 -16.53 0.87
C GLY A 84 15.36 -17.24 -0.29
N GLU A 85 16.09 -18.16 -0.92
CA GLU A 85 15.58 -18.98 -2.01
C GLU A 85 14.31 -19.77 -1.64
N PRO A 86 14.17 -20.32 -0.41
CA PRO A 86 12.97 -21.06 -0.03
C PRO A 86 11.66 -20.25 -0.11
N ILE A 87 11.69 -18.97 0.24
CA ILE A 87 10.49 -18.10 0.08
C ILE A 87 10.35 -17.69 -1.38
N PHE A 88 11.44 -17.26 -2.00
CA PHE A 88 11.39 -16.73 -3.36
C PHE A 88 10.83 -17.74 -4.37
N SER A 89 11.24 -19.02 -4.26
CA SER A 89 10.78 -20.10 -5.16
C SER A 89 9.28 -20.42 -5.05
N ARG A 90 8.60 -19.87 -4.05
CA ARG A 90 7.16 -20.05 -3.83
C ARG A 90 6.29 -18.93 -4.38
N PHE A 91 6.90 -17.87 -4.90
CA PHE A 91 6.18 -16.85 -5.63
C PHE A 91 5.91 -17.29 -7.07
N ASP A 92 4.65 -17.28 -7.48
CA ASP A 92 4.25 -17.58 -8.85
C ASP A 92 4.68 -16.48 -9.83
N ALA A 93 4.73 -15.22 -9.35
CA ALA A 93 5.12 -14.08 -10.16
C ALA A 93 5.75 -12.96 -9.31
N VAL A 94 6.70 -12.25 -9.90
CA VAL A 94 7.27 -11.02 -9.36
C VAL A 94 6.90 -9.87 -10.29
N ILE A 95 6.17 -8.90 -9.76
CA ILE A 95 5.72 -7.72 -10.51
C ILE A 95 6.53 -6.52 -10.06
N LYS A 96 7.33 -5.97 -10.95
CA LYS A 96 8.11 -4.78 -10.68
C LYS A 96 7.32 -3.53 -11.00
N PHE A 97 7.21 -2.63 -10.03
CA PHE A 97 6.66 -1.30 -10.22
C PHE A 97 7.79 -0.33 -10.58
N GLU A 98 7.72 0.22 -11.77
CA GLU A 98 8.68 1.24 -12.22
C GLU A 98 8.40 2.59 -11.54
N LYS A 99 9.44 3.44 -11.48
CA LYS A 99 9.27 4.83 -11.03
C LYS A 99 8.26 5.55 -11.92
N LEU A 100 7.49 6.45 -11.32
CA LEU A 100 6.52 7.27 -12.05
C LEU A 100 7.26 8.13 -13.09
N ASN A 101 6.85 8.02 -14.34
CA ASN A 101 7.28 8.96 -15.40
C ASN A 101 6.43 10.24 -15.35
N LYS A 102 6.85 11.28 -16.07
CA LYS A 102 6.17 12.58 -16.09
C LYS A 102 4.70 12.49 -16.46
N ASN A 103 4.36 11.66 -17.44
CA ASN A 103 2.97 11.50 -17.88
C ASN A 103 2.11 10.86 -16.77
N ALA A 104 2.65 9.87 -16.06
CA ALA A 104 1.97 9.26 -14.93
C ALA A 104 1.78 10.27 -13.78
N ILE A 105 2.80 11.08 -13.49
CA ILE A 105 2.73 12.16 -12.49
C ILE A 105 1.63 13.16 -12.85
N GLN A 106 1.62 13.66 -14.10
CA GLN A 106 0.59 14.59 -14.57
C GLN A 106 -0.82 14.01 -14.45
N LYS A 107 -1.00 12.75 -14.82
CA LYS A 107 -2.30 12.07 -14.70
C LYS A 107 -2.76 11.91 -13.25
N ILE A 108 -1.81 11.63 -12.33
CA ILE A 108 -2.12 11.56 -10.89
C ILE A 108 -2.51 12.94 -10.37
N MET A 109 -1.79 13.99 -10.77
CA MET A 109 -2.09 15.38 -10.40
C MET A 109 -3.48 15.78 -10.91
N GLU A 110 -3.80 15.50 -12.17
CA GLU A 110 -5.09 15.78 -12.79
C GLU A 110 -6.22 15.10 -12.01
N ASN A 111 -6.13 13.79 -11.82
CA ASN A 111 -7.14 13.01 -11.13
C ASN A 111 -7.36 13.51 -9.68
N GLU A 112 -6.29 13.85 -8.97
CA GLU A 112 -6.40 14.35 -7.60
C GLU A 112 -6.96 15.77 -7.57
N PHE A 113 -6.55 16.64 -8.50
CA PHE A 113 -7.10 17.98 -8.63
C PHE A 113 -8.61 17.94 -8.89
N GLU A 114 -9.06 17.19 -9.90
CA GLU A 114 -10.47 17.05 -10.23
C GLU A 114 -11.26 16.44 -9.08
N ARG A 115 -10.68 15.49 -8.36
CA ARG A 115 -11.30 14.91 -7.18
C ARG A 115 -11.55 15.95 -6.09
N GLN A 116 -10.58 16.83 -5.80
CA GLN A 116 -10.75 17.91 -4.82
C GLN A 116 -11.72 18.97 -5.34
N TYR A 117 -11.55 19.41 -6.58
CA TYR A 117 -12.38 20.45 -7.20
C TYR A 117 -13.86 20.05 -7.28
N SER A 118 -14.16 18.79 -7.56
CA SER A 118 -15.53 18.28 -7.64
C SER A 118 -16.29 18.27 -6.31
N THR A 119 -15.60 18.33 -5.17
CA THR A 119 -16.22 18.39 -3.84
C THR A 119 -16.58 19.79 -3.39
N LEU A 120 -16.12 20.83 -4.11
CA LEU A 120 -16.31 22.23 -3.78
C LEU A 120 -17.67 22.76 -4.24
N ASP A 121 -18.20 23.73 -3.50
CA ASP A 121 -19.32 24.54 -3.95
C ASP A 121 -18.90 25.58 -5.00
N GLU A 122 -19.88 26.29 -5.58
CA GLU A 122 -19.61 27.27 -6.66
C GLU A 122 -18.80 28.49 -6.19
N THR A 123 -18.91 28.90 -4.92
CA THR A 123 -18.12 29.99 -4.34
C THR A 123 -16.67 29.58 -4.19
N GLU A 124 -16.44 28.41 -3.63
CA GLU A 124 -15.11 27.81 -3.45
C GLU A 124 -14.41 27.56 -4.78
N LYS A 125 -15.13 27.02 -5.78
CA LYS A 125 -14.61 26.87 -7.15
C LYS A 125 -14.18 28.21 -7.73
N GLY A 126 -15.00 29.26 -7.57
CA GLY A 126 -14.67 30.61 -7.98
C GLY A 126 -13.38 31.15 -7.35
N ILE A 127 -13.11 30.83 -6.09
CA ILE A 127 -11.85 31.16 -5.39
C ILE A 127 -10.67 30.42 -6.04
N VAL A 128 -10.79 29.11 -6.20
CA VAL A 128 -9.75 28.26 -6.78
C VAL A 128 -9.36 28.74 -8.19
N ASP A 129 -10.35 29.10 -9.00
CA ASP A 129 -10.15 29.57 -10.38
C ASP A 129 -9.47 30.95 -10.42
N ARG A 130 -9.96 31.93 -9.62
CA ARG A 130 -9.34 33.25 -9.49
C ARG A 130 -7.87 33.18 -9.06
N CYS A 131 -7.56 32.27 -8.14
CA CYS A 131 -6.21 32.07 -7.65
C CYS A 131 -5.33 31.30 -8.63
N GLN A 132 -5.86 30.83 -9.75
CA GLN A 132 -5.15 30.02 -10.75
C GLN A 132 -4.43 28.81 -10.14
N LEU A 133 -5.08 28.16 -9.14
CA LEU A 133 -4.47 27.11 -8.36
C LEU A 133 -3.98 25.94 -9.21
N ARG A 134 -4.75 25.57 -10.24
CA ARG A 134 -4.37 24.50 -11.18
C ARG A 134 -3.00 24.78 -11.82
N GLY A 135 -2.81 25.97 -12.38
CA GLY A 135 -1.54 26.34 -13.00
C GLY A 135 -0.36 26.31 -12.04
N LYS A 136 -0.56 26.81 -10.80
CA LYS A 136 0.46 26.82 -9.76
C LYS A 136 0.87 25.40 -9.34
N ILE A 137 -0.09 24.49 -9.15
CA ILE A 137 0.17 23.11 -8.79
C ILE A 137 0.90 22.38 -9.95
N PHE A 138 0.42 22.52 -11.19
CA PHE A 138 0.99 21.80 -12.32
C PHE A 138 2.39 22.29 -12.70
N ALA A 139 2.78 23.50 -12.31
CA ALA A 139 4.15 23.98 -12.46
C ALA A 139 5.17 23.19 -11.60
N LEU A 140 4.70 22.44 -10.58
CA LEU A 140 5.54 21.64 -9.71
C LEU A 140 5.83 20.23 -10.25
N VAL A 141 5.31 19.85 -11.43
CA VAL A 141 5.40 18.49 -11.98
C VAL A 141 6.82 17.93 -12.03
N GLU A 142 7.81 18.78 -12.32
CA GLU A 142 9.22 18.39 -12.42
C GLU A 142 9.86 18.11 -11.05
N GLN A 143 9.23 18.53 -9.96
CA GLN A 143 9.75 18.40 -8.59
C GLN A 143 9.11 17.24 -7.83
N LEU A 144 8.15 16.55 -8.47
CA LEU A 144 7.34 15.52 -7.83
C LEU A 144 7.64 14.15 -8.45
N ASP A 145 7.85 13.15 -7.61
CA ASP A 145 8.15 11.78 -8.02
C ASP A 145 7.30 10.73 -7.29
N ASN A 146 6.49 11.16 -6.32
CA ASN A 146 5.77 10.28 -5.41
C ASN A 146 4.27 10.61 -5.36
N ALA A 147 3.42 9.63 -5.69
CA ALA A 147 1.97 9.80 -5.71
C ALA A 147 1.39 10.25 -4.36
N ARG A 148 1.94 9.79 -3.24
CA ARG A 148 1.49 10.18 -1.88
C ARG A 148 1.81 11.65 -1.61
N GLN A 149 2.98 12.11 -2.03
CA GLN A 149 3.40 13.51 -1.92
C GLN A 149 2.52 14.41 -2.80
N ILE A 150 2.26 14.01 -4.04
CA ILE A 150 1.37 14.73 -4.97
C ILE A 150 -0.01 14.95 -4.33
N ARG A 151 -0.64 13.90 -3.85
CA ARG A 151 -1.97 13.98 -3.21
C ARG A 151 -1.96 14.89 -1.99
N ARG A 152 -0.91 14.85 -1.19
CA ARG A 152 -0.76 15.71 -0.01
C ARG A 152 -0.67 17.17 -0.41
N ILE A 153 0.25 17.51 -1.32
CA ILE A 153 0.46 18.90 -1.78
C ILE A 153 -0.81 19.50 -2.36
N ILE A 154 -1.53 18.74 -3.19
CA ILE A 154 -2.77 19.21 -3.78
C ILE A 154 -3.81 19.51 -2.69
N ARG A 155 -4.03 18.60 -1.75
CA ARG A 155 -4.96 18.83 -0.64
C ARG A 155 -4.59 20.03 0.22
N GLU A 156 -3.31 20.15 0.58
CA GLU A 156 -2.79 21.27 1.36
C GLU A 156 -2.98 22.60 0.63
N ALA A 157 -2.74 22.63 -0.70
CA ALA A 157 -2.92 23.82 -1.52
C ALA A 157 -4.39 24.26 -1.62
N PHE A 158 -5.33 23.33 -1.80
CA PHE A 158 -6.76 23.64 -1.74
C PHE A 158 -7.16 24.21 -0.38
N SER A 159 -6.77 23.53 0.70
CA SER A 159 -7.08 23.98 2.07
C SER A 159 -6.51 25.37 2.36
N ALA A 160 -5.26 25.61 1.98
CA ALA A 160 -4.60 26.89 2.23
C ALA A 160 -5.31 28.06 1.52
N ILE A 161 -5.66 27.90 0.25
CA ILE A 161 -6.34 28.94 -0.52
C ILE A 161 -7.75 29.22 0.02
N LEU A 162 -8.53 28.18 0.31
CA LEU A 162 -9.87 28.34 0.83
C LEU A 162 -9.86 29.01 2.22
N ILE A 163 -8.95 28.66 3.11
CA ILE A 163 -8.81 29.30 4.42
C ILE A 163 -8.42 30.78 4.26
N GLN A 164 -7.49 31.09 3.36
CA GLN A 164 -6.99 32.46 3.17
C GLN A 164 -8.06 33.41 2.60
N GLU A 165 -8.95 32.92 1.76
CA GLU A 165 -9.96 33.73 1.06
C GLU A 165 -11.32 33.78 1.79
N LEU A 166 -11.56 32.87 2.74
CA LEU A 166 -12.80 32.81 3.52
C LEU A 166 -12.65 33.45 4.91
N LEU A 167 -11.44 33.82 5.34
CA LEU A 167 -11.15 34.57 6.57
C LEU A 167 -10.96 36.06 6.30
#